data_c599138135054b6b00efeb644fc051de
#
_entry.id   c599138135054b6b00efeb644fc051de
#
_cell.length_a   1.000
_cell.length_b   1.000
_cell.length_c   1.000
_cell.angle_alpha   90.00
_cell.angle_beta   90.00
_cell.angle_gamma   90.00
#
_symmetry.space_group_name_H-M   'P 1'
#
loop_
_entity.id
_entity.type
_entity.pdbx_description
1 polymer ?
#
loop_
_entity_poly.entity_id
_entity_poly.type
_entity_poly.pdbx_seq_one_letter_code
_entity_poly.pdbx_strand_id
1 'polypeptide(L)'
;AGLYGGGDFDNPKRREAVSKALGIDEKWLPNAPTITYNAIIEKAIAGEIKALWICCTNPRHSWTNNETFKKAIENLELFIVQDIYDDTDSSKLCDVYFPVTSGLYKEGVIINTERRLSKLRPVLTEKNGKLTDY
;
A
#
# COMPACT_ATOMS: atom_id res chain seq x y z
N ALA A 1 5.28 -7.89 -7.20
CA ALA A 1 3.85 -8.14 -7.06
C ALA A 1 3.46 -9.36 -7.89
N GLY A 2 2.45 -10.11 -7.47
CA GLY A 2 1.93 -11.29 -8.13
C GLY A 2 0.41 -11.39 -7.93
N LEU A 3 -0.20 -12.43 -8.49
CA LEU A 3 -1.60 -12.73 -8.22
C LEU A 3 -1.84 -13.01 -6.74
N TYR A 4 -3.08 -12.85 -6.30
CA TYR A 4 -3.50 -13.17 -4.93
C TYR A 4 -3.05 -14.59 -4.53
N GLY A 5 -2.40 -14.69 -3.38
CA GLY A 5 -1.76 -15.93 -2.92
C GLY A 5 -0.49 -16.32 -3.69
N GLY A 6 0.08 -15.43 -4.49
CA GLY A 6 1.33 -15.62 -5.25
C GLY A 6 1.13 -16.25 -6.62
N GLY A 7 2.13 -16.12 -7.47
CA GLY A 7 2.18 -16.65 -8.83
C GLY A 7 2.18 -15.56 -9.88
N ASP A 8 2.64 -15.92 -11.07
CA ASP A 8 2.75 -15.01 -12.21
C ASP A 8 1.37 -14.67 -12.79
N PHE A 9 1.25 -13.44 -13.30
CA PHE A 9 0.00 -12.90 -13.83
C PHE A 9 -0.49 -13.63 -15.08
N ASP A 10 0.42 -14.20 -15.85
CA ASP A 10 0.18 -14.91 -17.11
C ASP A 10 0.00 -16.43 -16.94
N ASN A 11 0.14 -16.97 -15.73
CA ASN A 11 -0.05 -18.39 -15.46
C ASN A 11 -1.55 -18.78 -15.47
N PRO A 12 -2.07 -19.50 -16.48
CA PRO A 12 -3.50 -19.76 -16.65
C PRO A 12 -4.07 -20.60 -15.50
N LYS A 13 -3.35 -21.61 -15.02
CA LYS A 13 -3.79 -22.44 -13.91
C LYS A 13 -3.92 -21.64 -12.60
N ARG A 14 -3.01 -20.68 -12.43
CA ARG A 14 -3.04 -19.82 -11.26
C ARG A 14 -4.17 -18.80 -11.33
N ARG A 15 -4.40 -18.23 -12.51
CA ARG A 15 -5.51 -17.32 -12.78
C ARG A 15 -6.86 -17.98 -12.50
N GLU A 16 -7.08 -19.17 -13.04
CA GLU A 16 -8.29 -19.95 -12.78
C GLU A 16 -8.50 -20.22 -11.27
N ALA A 17 -7.44 -20.64 -10.58
CA ALA A 17 -7.52 -20.91 -9.14
C ALA A 17 -7.86 -19.64 -8.32
N VAL A 18 -7.29 -18.50 -8.68
CA VAL A 18 -7.57 -17.21 -8.02
C VAL A 18 -8.99 -16.72 -8.33
N SER A 19 -9.40 -16.77 -9.58
CA SER A 19 -10.77 -16.44 -10.02
C SER A 19 -11.81 -17.25 -9.23
N LYS A 20 -11.60 -18.55 -9.15
CA LYS A 20 -12.48 -19.46 -8.38
C LYS A 20 -12.46 -19.14 -6.88
N ALA A 21 -11.31 -18.91 -6.29
CA ALA A 21 -11.18 -18.60 -4.86
C ALA A 21 -11.83 -17.26 -4.47
N LEU A 22 -11.76 -16.27 -5.34
CA LEU A 22 -12.34 -14.94 -5.13
C LEU A 22 -13.82 -14.86 -5.60
N GLY A 23 -14.31 -15.84 -6.35
CA GLY A 23 -15.66 -15.82 -6.92
C GLY A 23 -15.87 -14.71 -7.96
N ILE A 24 -14.82 -14.33 -8.69
CA ILE A 24 -14.85 -13.28 -9.71
C ILE A 24 -14.51 -13.85 -11.08
N ASP A 25 -14.95 -13.18 -12.15
CA ASP A 25 -14.57 -13.52 -13.52
C ASP A 25 -13.06 -13.29 -13.72
N GLU A 26 -12.39 -14.20 -14.41
CA GLU A 26 -10.95 -14.13 -14.69
C GLU A 26 -10.53 -12.85 -15.43
N LYS A 27 -11.41 -12.27 -16.22
CA LYS A 27 -11.15 -10.99 -16.91
C LYS A 27 -10.89 -9.80 -15.98
N TRP A 28 -11.32 -9.89 -14.72
CA TRP A 28 -11.07 -8.88 -13.69
C TRP A 28 -9.71 -9.02 -13.02
N LEU A 29 -9.03 -10.14 -13.23
CA LEU A 29 -7.67 -10.31 -12.74
C LEU A 29 -6.69 -9.55 -13.63
N PRO A 30 -5.73 -8.83 -13.03
CA PRO A 30 -4.67 -8.18 -13.82
C PRO A 30 -3.90 -9.23 -14.62
N ASN A 31 -3.50 -8.89 -15.82
CA ASN A 31 -2.73 -9.75 -16.72
C ASN A 31 -1.23 -9.41 -16.76
N ALA A 32 -0.84 -8.38 -16.01
CA ALA A 32 0.54 -7.93 -15.89
C ALA A 32 0.76 -7.30 -14.53
N PRO A 33 2.01 -7.22 -14.05
CA PRO A 33 2.34 -6.46 -12.85
C PRO A 33 2.06 -4.96 -13.08
N THR A 34 1.75 -4.28 -11.98
CA THR A 34 1.64 -2.82 -11.97
C THR A 34 3.00 -2.15 -12.23
N ILE A 35 2.98 -0.86 -12.45
CA ILE A 35 4.20 -0.07 -12.63
C ILE A 35 5.11 -0.16 -11.39
N THR A 36 6.42 -0.06 -11.62
CA THR A 36 7.43 -0.08 -10.56
C THR A 36 7.44 1.23 -9.75
N TYR A 37 8.06 1.22 -8.58
CA TYR A 37 8.25 2.43 -7.78
C TYR A 37 8.94 3.56 -8.57
N ASN A 38 10.00 3.24 -9.32
CA ASN A 38 10.67 4.24 -10.16
C ASN A 38 9.72 4.83 -11.20
N ALA A 39 8.95 3.98 -11.88
CA ALA A 39 7.98 4.44 -12.85
C ALA A 39 6.85 5.27 -12.24
N ILE A 40 6.44 5.02 -10.98
CA ILE A 40 5.49 5.88 -10.27
C ILE A 40 6.08 7.28 -10.11
N ILE A 41 7.32 7.39 -9.67
CA ILE A 41 7.99 8.67 -9.45
C ILE A 41 8.20 9.43 -10.78
N GLU A 42 8.68 8.74 -11.81
CA GLU A 42 8.87 9.32 -13.14
C GLU A 42 7.56 9.85 -13.73
N LYS A 43 6.48 9.07 -13.63
CA LYS A 43 5.15 9.46 -14.11
C LYS A 43 4.52 10.59 -13.27
N ALA A 44 4.77 10.64 -11.97
CA ALA A 44 4.35 11.77 -11.15
C ALA A 44 5.08 13.05 -11.56
N ILE A 45 6.40 12.99 -11.78
CA ILE A 45 7.18 14.14 -12.30
C ILE A 45 6.69 14.58 -13.68
N ALA A 46 6.31 13.64 -14.55
CA ALA A 46 5.76 13.93 -15.87
C ALA A 46 4.30 14.44 -15.83
N GLY A 47 3.66 14.47 -14.65
CA GLY A 47 2.27 14.89 -14.49
C GLY A 47 1.23 13.88 -14.98
N GLU A 48 1.64 12.65 -15.28
CA GLU A 48 0.73 11.56 -15.68
C GLU A 48 -0.02 10.98 -14.46
N ILE A 49 0.62 10.96 -13.28
CA ILE A 49 -0.01 10.61 -12.01
C ILE A 49 -0.38 11.90 -11.30
N LYS A 50 -1.66 12.05 -10.98
CA LYS A 50 -2.23 13.25 -10.37
C LYS A 50 -2.42 13.11 -8.87
N ALA A 51 -2.66 11.90 -8.39
CA ALA A 51 -2.84 11.60 -6.99
C ALA A 51 -2.02 10.38 -6.58
N LEU A 52 -1.46 10.44 -5.39
CA LEU A 52 -0.73 9.32 -4.78
C LEU A 52 -1.20 9.12 -3.34
N TRP A 53 -1.57 7.89 -3.03
CA TRP A 53 -1.90 7.47 -1.67
C TRP A 53 -0.89 6.43 -1.21
N ILE A 54 -0.16 6.75 -0.15
CA ILE A 54 0.80 5.83 0.48
C ILE A 54 0.26 5.35 1.83
N CYS A 55 0.48 4.07 2.12
CA CYS A 55 0.02 3.42 3.34
C CYS A 55 1.19 2.80 4.09
N CYS A 56 1.35 3.15 5.36
CA CYS A 56 2.29 2.53 6.30
C CYS A 56 3.74 2.50 5.79
N THR A 57 4.17 3.53 5.07
CA THR A 57 5.54 3.66 4.57
C THR A 57 5.96 5.13 4.52
N ASN A 58 7.27 5.37 4.67
CA ASN A 58 7.85 6.71 4.66
C ASN A 58 8.88 6.86 3.51
N PRO A 59 8.41 6.95 2.24
CA PRO A 59 9.31 7.04 1.09
C PRO A 59 10.12 8.34 1.07
N ARG A 60 9.67 9.44 1.67
CA ARG A 60 10.49 10.65 1.79
C ARG A 60 11.79 10.39 2.56
N HIS A 61 11.78 9.46 3.50
CA HIS A 61 12.97 9.02 4.23
C HIS A 61 13.73 7.92 3.50
N SER A 62 13.02 6.89 3.03
CA SER A 62 13.61 5.63 2.56
C SER A 62 13.97 5.63 1.06
N TRP A 63 13.53 6.62 0.29
CA TRP A 63 13.83 6.68 -1.13
C TRP A 63 15.28 7.06 -1.39
N THR A 64 15.95 6.34 -2.27
CA THR A 64 17.38 6.54 -2.56
C THR A 64 17.69 7.94 -3.06
N ASN A 65 16.79 8.52 -3.88
CA ASN A 65 16.92 9.90 -4.37
C ASN A 65 15.78 10.77 -3.82
N ASN A 66 15.98 11.31 -2.65
CA ASN A 66 15.01 12.12 -1.93
C ASN A 66 14.54 13.36 -2.69
N GLU A 67 15.41 14.00 -3.46
CA GLU A 67 15.04 15.19 -4.24
C GLU A 67 14.13 14.83 -5.41
N THR A 68 14.33 13.66 -6.02
CA THR A 68 13.44 13.16 -7.07
C THR A 68 12.06 12.84 -6.51
N PHE A 69 12.00 12.24 -5.32
CA PHE A 69 10.71 12.00 -4.64
C PHE A 69 9.99 13.32 -4.32
N LYS A 70 10.71 14.31 -3.81
CA LYS A 70 10.15 15.63 -3.51
C LYS A 70 9.56 16.29 -4.75
N LYS A 71 10.28 16.30 -5.87
CA LYS A 71 9.78 16.81 -7.16
C LYS A 71 8.53 16.08 -7.62
N ALA A 72 8.46 14.77 -7.41
CA ALA A 72 7.27 13.99 -7.75
C ALA A 72 6.05 14.45 -6.95
N ILE A 73 6.21 14.63 -5.64
CA ILE A 73 5.12 15.10 -4.76
C ILE A 73 4.67 16.52 -5.15
N GLU A 74 5.59 17.42 -5.45
CA GLU A 74 5.29 18.81 -5.86
C GLU A 74 4.46 18.89 -7.14
N ASN A 75 4.47 17.86 -7.98
CA ASN A 75 3.68 17.78 -9.22
C ASN A 75 2.32 17.06 -9.05
N LEU A 76 2.04 16.50 -7.89
CA LEU A 76 0.75 15.88 -7.61
C LEU A 76 -0.32 16.94 -7.33
N GLU A 77 -1.55 16.65 -7.71
CA GLU A 77 -2.74 17.41 -7.30
C GLU A 77 -3.24 16.98 -5.91
N LEU A 78 -2.89 15.76 -5.47
CA LEU A 78 -3.28 15.23 -4.18
C LEU A 78 -2.27 14.18 -3.69
N PHE A 79 -1.72 14.41 -2.52
CA PHE A 79 -0.86 13.45 -1.82
C PHE A 79 -1.48 13.05 -0.49
N ILE A 80 -1.82 11.76 -0.35
CA ILE A 80 -2.44 11.20 0.85
C ILE A 80 -1.45 10.28 1.55
N VAL A 81 -1.32 10.43 2.85
CA VAL A 81 -0.54 9.54 3.72
C VAL A 81 -1.44 8.91 4.76
N GLN A 82 -1.40 7.58 4.84
CA GLN A 82 -2.05 6.79 5.88
C GLN A 82 -0.97 6.11 6.72
N ASP A 83 -0.83 6.51 7.97
CA ASP A 83 0.23 5.99 8.84
C ASP A 83 -0.19 6.04 10.31
N ILE A 84 0.53 5.32 11.15
CA ILE A 84 0.41 5.40 12.62
C ILE A 84 1.10 6.63 13.22
N TYR A 85 2.08 7.20 12.50
CA TYR A 85 2.88 8.36 12.90
C TYR A 85 2.61 9.56 12.00
N ASP A 86 2.23 10.67 12.59
CA ASP A 86 1.90 11.94 11.91
C ASP A 86 3.10 12.88 11.73
N ASP A 87 4.25 12.53 12.29
CA ASP A 87 5.47 13.33 12.28
C ASP A 87 6.57 12.80 11.32
N THR A 88 6.22 11.86 10.43
CA THR A 88 7.16 11.33 9.44
C THR A 88 7.50 12.35 8.35
N ASP A 89 8.63 12.17 7.67
CA ASP A 89 9.03 13.09 6.58
C ASP A 89 8.01 13.08 5.43
N SER A 90 7.31 11.97 5.21
CA SER A 90 6.25 11.87 4.20
C SER A 90 4.94 12.52 4.68
N SER A 91 4.55 12.30 5.94
CA SER A 91 3.32 12.89 6.46
C SER A 91 3.36 14.42 6.54
N LYS A 92 4.53 15.00 6.73
CA LYS A 92 4.72 16.46 6.70
C LYS A 92 4.52 17.10 5.33
N LEU A 93 4.49 16.31 4.28
CA LEU A 93 4.32 16.78 2.90
C LEU A 93 2.93 16.49 2.33
N CYS A 94 2.08 15.74 3.04
CA CYS A 94 0.79 15.34 2.51
C CYS A 94 -0.27 16.44 2.61
N ASP A 95 -1.20 16.41 1.66
CA ASP A 95 -2.41 17.25 1.68
C ASP A 95 -3.45 16.68 2.65
N VAL A 96 -3.51 15.34 2.75
CA VAL A 96 -4.45 14.64 3.62
C VAL A 96 -3.72 13.54 4.38
N TYR A 97 -3.90 13.53 5.69
CA TYR A 97 -3.38 12.51 6.58
C TYR A 97 -4.49 11.67 7.19
N PHE A 98 -4.41 10.34 7.06
CA PHE A 98 -5.29 9.39 7.72
C PHE A 98 -4.56 8.71 8.89
N PRO A 99 -4.87 9.07 10.13
CA PRO A 99 -4.31 8.41 11.30
C PRO A 99 -4.89 7.01 11.47
N VAL A 100 -4.03 6.00 11.57
CA VAL A 100 -4.44 4.62 11.82
C VAL A 100 -3.86 4.07 13.11
N THR A 101 -4.50 3.02 13.63
CA THR A 101 -4.05 2.37 14.87
C THR A 101 -2.87 1.44 14.64
N SER A 102 -2.02 1.28 15.65
CA SER A 102 -0.96 0.27 15.63
C SER A 102 -1.52 -1.15 15.79
N GLY A 103 -0.67 -2.15 15.54
CA GLY A 103 -1.02 -3.57 15.68
C GLY A 103 -1.55 -3.98 17.06
N LEU A 104 -1.29 -3.17 18.11
CA LEU A 104 -1.79 -3.43 19.46
C LEU A 104 -3.29 -3.20 19.63
N TYR A 105 -3.91 -2.43 18.74
CA TYR A 105 -5.32 -2.01 18.83
C TYR A 105 -6.23 -2.67 17.77
N LYS A 106 -5.66 -3.47 16.86
CA LYS A 106 -6.42 -4.06 15.74
C LYS A 106 -6.36 -5.58 15.72
N GLU A 107 -7.33 -6.18 15.10
CA GLU A 107 -7.31 -7.60 14.77
C GLU A 107 -6.95 -7.82 13.31
N GLY A 108 -6.55 -9.03 12.97
CA GLY A 108 -6.17 -9.37 11.61
C GLY A 108 -5.46 -10.72 11.54
N VAL A 109 -4.78 -10.95 10.43
CA VAL A 109 -3.96 -12.12 10.21
C VAL A 109 -2.58 -11.70 9.74
N ILE A 110 -1.56 -12.25 10.35
CA ILE A 110 -0.16 -12.07 9.96
C ILE A 110 0.34 -13.37 9.34
N ILE A 111 1.07 -13.25 8.24
CA ILE A 111 1.78 -14.36 7.60
C ILE A 111 3.27 -14.05 7.70
N ASN A 112 4.04 -14.93 8.35
CA ASN A 112 5.49 -14.79 8.44
C ASN A 112 6.22 -15.41 7.23
N THR A 113 7.53 -15.29 7.19
CA THR A 113 8.39 -15.87 6.12
C THR A 113 8.32 -17.39 6.03
N GLU A 114 7.97 -18.06 7.10
CA GLU A 114 7.72 -19.52 7.14
C GLU A 114 6.32 -19.89 6.65
N ARG A 115 5.56 -18.92 6.15
CA ARG A 115 4.15 -19.09 5.71
C ARG A 115 3.21 -19.52 6.83
N ARG A 116 3.57 -19.26 8.07
CA ARG A 116 2.71 -19.51 9.22
C ARG A 116 1.67 -18.39 9.35
N LEU A 117 0.42 -18.77 9.39
CA LEU A 117 -0.72 -17.87 9.67
C LEU A 117 -0.86 -17.71 11.19
N SER A 118 -0.91 -16.49 11.65
CA SER A 118 -1.15 -16.16 13.05
C SER A 118 -2.24 -15.11 13.17
N LYS A 119 -3.22 -15.34 14.05
CA LYS A 119 -4.25 -14.35 14.33
C LYS A 119 -3.69 -13.26 15.22
N LEU A 120 -3.76 -12.02 14.75
CA LEU A 120 -3.52 -10.83 15.56
C LEU A 120 -4.81 -10.53 16.35
N ARG A 121 -4.67 -10.34 17.64
CA ARG A 121 -5.78 -9.95 18.53
C ARG A 121 -5.43 -8.61 19.19
N PRO A 122 -6.39 -7.68 19.32
CA PRO A 122 -6.14 -6.44 20.01
C PRO A 122 -5.84 -6.73 21.50
N VAL A 123 -4.78 -6.11 22.01
CA VAL A 123 -4.38 -6.16 23.43
C VAL A 123 -4.78 -4.88 24.16
N LEU A 124 -5.02 -3.81 23.40
CA LEU A 124 -5.43 -2.51 23.91
C LEU A 124 -6.71 -2.06 23.23
N THR A 125 -7.48 -1.22 23.92
CA THR A 125 -8.68 -0.60 23.36
C THR A 125 -8.31 0.80 22.85
N GLU A 126 -8.62 1.08 21.57
CA GLU A 126 -8.45 2.42 21.02
C GLU A 126 -9.45 3.39 21.67
N LYS A 127 -8.94 4.52 22.15
CA LYS A 127 -9.75 5.53 22.86
C LYS A 127 -9.87 6.86 22.11
N ASN A 128 -9.06 7.05 21.05
CA ASN A 128 -8.93 8.33 20.36
C ASN A 128 -9.67 8.35 19.01
N GLY A 129 -10.48 7.35 18.73
CA GLY A 129 -11.26 7.27 17.49
C GLY A 129 -10.45 6.99 16.22
N LYS A 130 -9.17 6.58 16.35
CA LYS A 130 -8.38 6.15 15.20
C LYS A 130 -8.95 4.85 14.64
N LEU A 131 -9.01 4.77 13.33
CA LEU A 131 -9.49 3.60 12.60
C LEU A 131 -8.36 2.59 12.36
N THR A 132 -8.74 1.40 11.95
CA THR A 132 -7.80 0.42 11.40
C THR A 132 -7.46 0.78 9.94
N ASP A 133 -6.53 0.06 9.32
CA ASP A 133 -6.14 0.33 7.92
C ASP A 133 -7.24 0.00 6.89
N TYR A 134 -8.37 -0.55 7.31
CA TYR A 134 -9.51 -0.91 6.45
C TYR A 134 -10.84 -0.72 7.16
#